data_769dfe1ca5c45bfffed6bcd7f2e40b3a
#
_entry.id   769dfe1ca5c45bfffed6bcd7f2e40b3a
#
_cell.length_a   1.000
_cell.length_b   1.000
_cell.length_c   1.000
_cell.angle_alpha   90.00
_cell.angle_beta   90.00
_cell.angle_gamma   90.00
#
_symmetry.space_group_name_H-M   'P 1'
#
loop_
_entity.id
_entity.type
_entity.pdbx_description
1 polymer ?
#
loop_
_entity_poly.entity_id
_entity_poly.type
_entity_poly.pdbx_seq_one_letter_code
_entity_poly.pdbx_strand_id
1 'polypeptide(L)'
;MQDIYRGFTTAKFMTPKRAIETYKAVRSDYTSVVQEFSAKWTPSGDARFTAIKIQNYRHKINFAIVPADVANSWLLSLYNERLSPDQMPITRYIVQKILLPSILQDIEMKMIGKGKYKAKENPTDVGKPEESMNGIETLLVEAAKSGDKGINFYPNAKDLRTATDAEVVEYIDDFAHKILAKYQSLKMNIFLSADLYVKYKRGYKDKWGAGSGTENPDFGKDRVDFTNFSLQVLDCLYGSPIIFCTPKSNFIMLQNLNQPQVITDIQKVDYEVRYYGEFWLGVGFAFGEMLFASVPTGYDPQAAISDDGSTDFWKKTNTAGEVENPTEGA
;
A
#
# COMPACT_ATOMS: atom_id res chain seq x y z
N MET A 1 11.59 20.81 -1.59
CA MET A 1 10.92 19.91 -0.64
C MET A 1 10.68 18.57 -1.32
N GLN A 2 10.99 17.47 -0.66
CA GLN A 2 10.81 16.15 -1.25
C GLN A 2 9.29 15.89 -1.41
N ASP A 3 8.90 15.41 -2.58
CA ASP A 3 7.49 15.12 -2.86
C ASP A 3 7.06 13.90 -2.02
N ILE A 4 6.23 14.12 -1.01
CA ILE A 4 5.76 13.08 -0.09
C ILE A 4 5.09 11.93 -0.85
N TYR A 5 4.43 12.23 -1.98
CA TYR A 5 3.72 11.23 -2.78
C TYR A 5 4.64 10.29 -3.57
N ARG A 6 5.95 10.54 -3.56
CA ARG A 6 6.96 9.67 -4.20
C ARG A 6 7.88 8.99 -3.20
N GLY A 7 7.77 9.36 -1.92
CA GLY A 7 8.70 8.92 -0.89
C GLY A 7 8.45 7.50 -0.38
N PHE A 8 7.24 6.97 -0.52
CA PHE A 8 6.89 5.63 -0.05
C PHE A 8 6.94 4.59 -1.18
N THR A 9 7.20 3.33 -0.83
CA THR A 9 7.53 2.27 -1.79
C THR A 9 6.34 1.90 -2.68
N THR A 10 5.14 1.87 -2.13
CA THR A 10 3.91 1.55 -2.84
C THR A 10 3.57 2.55 -3.94
N ALA A 11 4.01 3.82 -3.83
CA ALA A 11 3.76 4.86 -4.84
C ALA A 11 4.25 4.49 -6.25
N LYS A 12 5.30 3.68 -6.35
CA LYS A 12 5.89 3.23 -7.64
C LYS A 12 4.87 2.47 -8.50
N PHE A 13 3.95 1.78 -7.85
CA PHE A 13 2.97 0.90 -8.49
C PHE A 13 1.62 1.55 -8.69
N MET A 14 1.43 2.76 -8.19
CA MET A 14 0.19 3.53 -8.31
C MET A 14 0.26 4.55 -9.45
N THR A 15 -0.90 4.90 -9.96
CA THR A 15 -1.09 6.00 -10.90
C THR A 15 -1.65 7.22 -10.15
N PRO A 16 -0.89 8.33 -10.08
CA PRO A 16 -1.40 9.52 -9.40
C PRO A 16 -2.53 10.16 -10.19
N LYS A 17 -3.62 10.48 -9.50
CA LYS A 17 -4.75 11.26 -10.01
C LYS A 17 -5.04 12.43 -9.07
N ARG A 18 -5.51 13.53 -9.63
CA ARG A 18 -5.84 14.73 -8.86
C ARG A 18 -7.34 14.82 -8.65
N ALA A 19 -7.75 14.97 -7.40
CA ALA A 19 -9.14 15.14 -7.02
C ALA A 19 -9.24 16.03 -5.76
N ILE A 20 -10.33 16.75 -5.61
CA ILE A 20 -10.57 17.52 -4.39
C ILE A 20 -11.03 16.54 -3.29
N GLU A 21 -12.22 15.99 -3.37
CA GLU A 21 -12.76 15.08 -2.35
C GLU A 21 -12.98 13.67 -2.88
N THR A 22 -13.43 13.54 -4.11
CA THR A 22 -13.80 12.26 -4.70
C THR A 22 -13.37 12.19 -6.14
N TYR A 23 -12.70 11.10 -6.50
CA TYR A 23 -12.44 10.74 -7.89
C TYR A 23 -13.52 9.75 -8.35
N LYS A 24 -14.18 10.06 -9.46
CA LYS A 24 -15.18 9.19 -10.08
C LYS A 24 -14.58 8.57 -11.33
N ALA A 25 -14.28 7.28 -11.27
CA ALA A 25 -14.00 6.49 -12.46
C ALA A 25 -15.31 5.98 -13.04
N VAL A 26 -15.54 6.22 -14.33
CA VAL A 26 -16.74 5.74 -15.01
C VAL A 26 -16.37 4.43 -15.70
N ARG A 27 -17.01 3.35 -15.29
CA ARG A 27 -16.98 2.08 -15.97
C ARG A 27 -18.08 2.05 -17.01
N SER A 28 -17.74 1.71 -18.22
CA SER A 28 -18.69 1.41 -19.29
C SER A 28 -18.70 -0.07 -19.57
N ASP A 29 -19.81 -0.73 -19.24
CA ASP A 29 -20.04 -2.12 -19.58
C ASP A 29 -20.80 -2.14 -20.91
N TYR A 30 -20.21 -2.78 -21.90
CA TYR A 30 -20.83 -2.99 -23.20
C TYR A 30 -21.20 -4.46 -23.36
N THR A 31 -22.42 -4.71 -23.75
CA THR A 31 -22.78 -6.00 -24.33
C THR A 31 -22.22 -6.10 -25.75
N SER A 32 -22.19 -7.30 -26.34
CA SER A 32 -21.64 -7.49 -27.69
C SER A 32 -22.33 -6.56 -28.69
N VAL A 33 -21.52 -5.72 -29.35
CA VAL A 33 -22.03 -4.73 -30.33
C VAL A 33 -21.73 -5.15 -31.78
N VAL A 34 -20.91 -6.18 -31.97
CA VAL A 34 -20.57 -6.69 -33.30
C VAL A 34 -21.62 -7.68 -33.74
N GLN A 35 -22.14 -7.47 -34.94
CA GLN A 35 -23.12 -8.35 -35.58
C GLN A 35 -22.72 -8.59 -37.03
N GLU A 36 -23.32 -9.63 -37.65
CA GLU A 36 -23.22 -9.88 -39.07
C GLU A 36 -23.76 -8.68 -39.87
N PHE A 37 -23.14 -8.41 -41.02
CA PHE A 37 -23.56 -7.31 -41.86
C PHE A 37 -25.01 -7.49 -42.34
N SER A 38 -25.82 -6.49 -42.10
CA SER A 38 -27.15 -6.35 -42.65
C SER A 38 -27.40 -4.92 -43.12
N ALA A 39 -28.08 -4.74 -44.22
CA ALA A 39 -28.39 -3.40 -44.76
C ALA A 39 -29.43 -2.64 -43.91
N LYS A 40 -30.09 -3.30 -42.97
CA LYS A 40 -31.04 -2.66 -42.04
C LYS A 40 -30.37 -2.20 -40.78
N TRP A 41 -30.78 -1.06 -40.27
CA TRP A 41 -30.39 -0.58 -38.95
C TRP A 41 -30.96 -1.49 -37.86
N THR A 42 -30.13 -2.26 -37.22
CA THR A 42 -30.48 -3.13 -36.09
C THR A 42 -29.54 -2.77 -34.91
N PRO A 43 -30.02 -1.94 -33.95
CA PRO A 43 -29.18 -1.63 -32.80
C PRO A 43 -28.91 -2.88 -31.97
N SER A 44 -27.65 -3.10 -31.60
CA SER A 44 -27.26 -4.19 -30.73
C SER A 44 -26.33 -3.61 -29.64
N GLY A 45 -26.52 -4.10 -28.43
CA GLY A 45 -25.70 -3.73 -27.31
C GLY A 45 -26.26 -2.61 -26.45
N ASP A 46 -26.24 -2.83 -25.14
CA ASP A 46 -26.54 -1.84 -24.13
C ASP A 46 -25.23 -1.33 -23.50
N ALA A 47 -25.15 -0.02 -23.30
CA ALA A 47 -24.05 0.60 -22.54
C ALA A 47 -24.55 0.94 -21.15
N ARG A 48 -23.93 0.33 -20.12
CA ARG A 48 -24.16 0.69 -18.73
C ARG A 48 -22.97 1.46 -18.20
N PHE A 49 -23.24 2.59 -17.57
CA PHE A 49 -22.21 3.41 -16.95
C PHE A 49 -22.32 3.32 -15.44
N THR A 50 -21.32 2.71 -14.80
CA THR A 50 -21.24 2.63 -13.34
C THR A 50 -20.08 3.47 -12.87
N ALA A 51 -20.36 4.41 -11.96
CA ALA A 51 -19.32 5.24 -11.39
C ALA A 51 -18.73 4.59 -10.13
N ILE A 52 -17.43 4.30 -10.17
CA ILE A 52 -16.68 3.89 -8.99
C ILE A 52 -16.14 5.15 -8.33
N LYS A 53 -16.40 5.29 -7.03
CA LYS A 53 -15.96 6.45 -6.25
C LYS A 53 -14.73 6.05 -5.43
N ILE A 54 -13.65 6.81 -5.59
CA ILE A 54 -12.48 6.72 -4.73
C ILE A 54 -12.44 7.99 -3.89
N GLN A 55 -12.44 7.84 -2.57
CA GLN A 55 -12.46 8.94 -1.62
C GLN A 55 -11.05 9.47 -1.40
N ASN A 56 -10.93 10.80 -1.38
CA ASN A 56 -9.71 11.50 -1.00
C ASN A 56 -9.88 12.07 0.41
N TYR A 57 -8.93 11.80 1.29
CA TYR A 57 -8.99 12.18 2.70
C TYR A 57 -8.01 13.30 3.00
N ARG A 58 -8.41 14.25 3.85
CA ARG A 58 -7.58 15.36 4.29
C ARG A 58 -6.87 14.99 5.58
N HIS A 59 -5.55 15.10 5.58
CA HIS A 59 -4.69 14.79 6.72
C HIS A 59 -4.00 16.05 7.23
N LYS A 60 -3.72 16.10 8.53
CA LYS A 60 -2.96 17.19 9.16
C LYS A 60 -1.73 16.62 9.84
N ILE A 61 -0.68 17.43 9.86
CA ILE A 61 0.56 17.16 10.58
C ILE A 61 0.74 18.31 11.58
N ASN A 62 0.74 18.00 12.86
CA ASN A 62 1.07 18.93 13.93
C ASN A 62 2.21 18.31 14.72
N PHE A 63 3.40 18.88 14.60
CA PHE A 63 4.59 18.39 15.26
C PHE A 63 5.30 19.53 15.97
N ALA A 64 5.70 19.32 17.22
CA ALA A 64 6.46 20.30 18.01
C ALA A 64 7.74 19.64 18.51
N ILE A 65 8.83 20.38 18.48
CA ILE A 65 10.14 19.93 18.96
C ILE A 65 10.91 21.09 19.55
N VAL A 66 11.68 20.80 20.60
CA VAL A 66 12.66 21.73 21.16
C VAL A 66 13.96 21.57 20.37
N PRO A 67 14.43 22.59 19.61
CA PRO A 67 15.63 22.45 18.77
C PRO A 67 16.89 22.08 19.55
N ALA A 68 16.97 22.44 20.83
CA ALA A 68 18.11 22.11 21.70
C ALA A 68 18.29 20.59 21.84
N ASP A 69 17.21 19.80 21.84
CA ASP A 69 17.25 18.35 22.01
C ASP A 69 17.92 17.64 20.82
N VAL A 70 17.84 18.24 19.65
CA VAL A 70 18.41 17.68 18.41
C VAL A 70 19.68 18.39 17.94
N ALA A 71 20.14 19.41 18.68
CA ALA A 71 21.28 20.24 18.28
C ALA A 71 22.56 19.41 18.06
N ASN A 72 22.85 18.46 18.93
CA ASN A 72 24.02 17.61 18.82
C ASN A 72 23.98 16.72 17.59
N SER A 73 22.83 16.12 17.30
CA SER A 73 22.62 15.27 16.10
C SER A 73 22.71 16.09 14.82
N TRP A 74 22.19 17.30 14.84
CA TRP A 74 22.31 18.26 13.74
C TRP A 74 23.76 18.65 13.48
N LEU A 75 24.54 19.05 14.51
CA LEU A 75 25.96 19.40 14.38
C LEU A 75 26.78 18.23 13.84
N LEU A 76 26.52 17.00 14.32
CA LEU A 76 27.17 15.80 13.82
C LEU A 76 26.84 15.53 12.35
N SER A 77 25.61 15.74 11.95
CA SER A 77 25.20 15.62 10.53
C SER A 77 25.91 16.64 9.65
N LEU A 78 26.01 17.90 10.09
CA LEU A 78 26.76 18.93 9.36
C LEU A 78 28.22 18.53 9.16
N TYR A 79 28.87 18.03 10.21
CA TYR A 79 30.25 17.59 10.14
C TYR A 79 30.44 16.42 9.17
N ASN A 80 29.59 15.38 9.26
CA ASN A 80 29.68 14.18 8.43
C ASN A 80 29.37 14.46 6.95
N GLU A 81 28.41 15.34 6.68
CA GLU A 81 27.99 15.70 5.32
C GLU A 81 28.79 16.89 4.77
N ARG A 82 29.73 17.45 5.55
CA ARG A 82 30.56 18.62 5.20
C ARG A 82 29.73 19.83 4.77
N LEU A 83 28.62 20.07 5.48
CA LEU A 83 27.71 21.17 5.23
C LEU A 83 27.93 22.30 6.25
N SER A 84 27.64 23.54 5.83
CA SER A 84 27.57 24.68 6.73
C SER A 84 26.16 24.81 7.35
N PRO A 85 26.00 25.49 8.50
CA PRO A 85 24.71 25.80 9.09
C PRO A 85 23.75 26.54 8.15
N ASP A 86 24.28 27.36 7.26
CA ASP A 86 23.47 28.09 6.25
C ASP A 86 22.92 27.17 5.17
N GLN A 87 23.67 26.13 4.81
CA GLN A 87 23.24 25.12 3.83
C GLN A 87 22.19 24.17 4.38
N MET A 88 22.30 23.83 5.67
CA MET A 88 21.37 22.95 6.38
C MET A 88 20.96 23.57 7.73
N PRO A 89 20.08 24.58 7.75
CA PRO A 89 19.53 25.10 9.01
C PRO A 89 18.87 24.01 9.83
N ILE A 90 18.88 24.13 11.16
CA ILE A 90 18.33 23.11 12.07
C ILE A 90 16.85 22.80 11.77
N THR A 91 16.07 23.79 11.38
CA THR A 91 14.67 23.58 10.98
C THR A 91 14.55 22.69 9.75
N ARG A 92 15.43 22.87 8.77
CA ARG A 92 15.48 22.01 7.57
C ARG A 92 15.92 20.61 7.92
N TYR A 93 16.89 20.46 8.81
CA TYR A 93 17.35 19.16 9.32
C TYR A 93 16.20 18.40 9.98
N ILE A 94 15.45 19.04 10.89
CA ILE A 94 14.29 18.45 11.56
C ILE A 94 13.26 17.97 10.54
N VAL A 95 12.93 18.79 9.55
CA VAL A 95 11.96 18.42 8.51
C VAL A 95 12.45 17.23 7.68
N GLN A 96 13.71 17.26 7.22
CA GLN A 96 14.19 16.27 6.25
C GLN A 96 14.64 14.95 6.89
N LYS A 97 15.24 15.00 8.09
CA LYS A 97 15.85 13.82 8.71
C LYS A 97 14.97 13.18 9.80
N ILE A 98 14.00 13.93 10.35
CA ILE A 98 13.13 13.44 11.42
C ILE A 98 11.69 13.34 10.98
N LEU A 99 11.10 14.46 10.55
CA LEU A 99 9.65 14.54 10.31
C LEU A 99 9.22 13.79 9.05
N LEU A 100 9.89 14.02 7.91
CA LEU A 100 9.52 13.35 6.66
C LEU A 100 9.64 11.83 6.70
N PRO A 101 10.73 11.23 7.23
CA PRO A 101 10.78 9.77 7.36
C PRO A 101 9.66 9.20 8.21
N SER A 102 9.33 9.84 9.34
CA SER A 102 8.23 9.42 10.21
C SER A 102 6.87 9.49 9.50
N ILE A 103 6.61 10.59 8.77
CA ILE A 103 5.37 10.72 7.97
C ILE A 103 5.28 9.64 6.90
N LEU A 104 6.38 9.36 6.18
CA LEU A 104 6.40 8.34 5.14
C LEU A 104 6.17 6.94 5.72
N GLN A 105 6.73 6.66 6.87
CA GLN A 105 6.50 5.41 7.59
C GLN A 105 5.03 5.25 8.02
N ASP A 106 4.44 6.28 8.62
CA ASP A 106 3.02 6.25 8.98
C ASP A 106 2.11 6.05 7.77
N ILE A 107 2.42 6.73 6.65
CA ILE A 107 1.68 6.56 5.39
C ILE A 107 1.77 5.11 4.88
N GLU A 108 2.98 4.56 4.77
CA GLU A 108 3.21 3.22 4.23
C GLU A 108 2.64 2.14 5.15
N MET A 109 2.99 2.17 6.45
CA MET A 109 2.71 1.07 7.38
C MET A 109 1.30 1.09 7.95
N LYS A 110 0.72 2.28 8.18
CA LYS A 110 -0.56 2.40 8.90
C LYS A 110 -1.73 2.83 8.02
N MET A 111 -1.47 3.72 7.03
CA MET A 111 -2.56 4.35 6.28
C MET A 111 -2.91 3.57 5.01
N ILE A 112 -1.93 3.39 4.09
CA ILE A 112 -2.18 2.86 2.75
C ILE A 112 -2.62 1.39 2.77
N GLY A 113 -1.97 0.56 3.59
CA GLY A 113 -2.32 -0.87 3.66
C GLY A 113 -3.58 -1.10 4.46
N LYS A 114 -3.51 -0.81 5.74
CA LYS A 114 -4.43 -1.29 6.77
C LYS A 114 -5.41 -0.25 7.30
N GLY A 115 -5.28 1.02 6.91
CA GLY A 115 -6.10 2.11 7.41
C GLY A 115 -7.60 1.82 7.29
N LYS A 116 -8.38 2.28 8.28
CA LYS A 116 -9.84 2.24 8.28
C LYS A 116 -10.38 3.55 8.79
N TYR A 117 -11.01 4.31 7.92
CA TYR A 117 -11.53 5.62 8.25
C TYR A 117 -12.55 5.56 9.39
N LYS A 118 -12.30 6.36 10.42
CA LYS A 118 -13.22 6.60 11.52
C LYS A 118 -13.36 8.09 11.74
N ALA A 119 -14.58 8.59 11.63
CA ALA A 119 -14.86 9.98 11.93
C ALA A 119 -14.58 10.25 13.42
N LYS A 120 -13.96 11.40 13.72
CA LYS A 120 -13.70 11.79 15.11
C LYS A 120 -15.01 12.13 15.81
N GLU A 121 -15.12 11.72 17.04
CA GLU A 121 -16.26 12.08 17.91
C GLU A 121 -16.18 13.55 18.31
N ASN A 122 -14.97 14.04 18.67
CA ASN A 122 -14.74 15.44 19.01
C ASN A 122 -13.64 16.02 18.11
N PRO A 123 -13.77 17.27 17.63
CA PRO A 123 -12.75 17.93 16.80
C PRO A 123 -11.39 18.09 17.48
N THR A 124 -11.35 18.09 18.82
CA THR A 124 -10.15 18.25 19.65
C THR A 124 -9.37 16.96 19.86
N ASP A 125 -9.97 15.81 19.56
CA ASP A 125 -9.31 14.52 19.74
C ASP A 125 -8.09 14.37 18.85
N VAL A 126 -7.05 13.75 19.39
CA VAL A 126 -5.87 13.38 18.61
C VAL A 126 -6.26 12.20 17.72
N GLY A 127 -6.24 12.41 16.40
CA GLY A 127 -6.52 11.31 15.46
C GLY A 127 -5.31 10.43 15.28
N LYS A 128 -5.58 9.16 15.01
CA LYS A 128 -4.54 8.18 14.70
C LYS A 128 -4.35 8.05 13.18
N PRO A 129 -3.14 7.77 12.69
CA PRO A 129 -2.89 7.56 11.26
C PRO A 129 -3.77 6.45 10.66
N GLU A 130 -3.91 5.33 11.37
CA GLU A 130 -4.68 4.16 10.94
C GLU A 130 -6.20 4.43 10.81
N GLU A 131 -6.72 5.46 11.49
CA GLU A 131 -8.13 5.84 11.44
C GLU A 131 -8.42 6.97 10.44
N SER A 132 -7.40 7.43 9.70
CA SER A 132 -7.49 8.65 8.89
C SER A 132 -8.00 8.45 7.47
N MET A 133 -7.89 7.23 6.91
CA MET A 133 -8.36 6.87 5.56
C MET A 133 -8.61 5.37 5.45
N ASN A 134 -9.34 4.96 4.39
CA ASN A 134 -9.46 3.55 4.04
C ASN A 134 -8.26 3.10 3.20
N GLY A 135 -7.53 2.11 3.71
CA GLY A 135 -6.40 1.47 3.04
C GLY A 135 -6.82 0.34 2.09
N ILE A 136 -5.86 -0.20 1.37
CA ILE A 136 -6.06 -1.22 0.33
C ILE A 136 -6.70 -2.49 0.90
N GLU A 137 -6.16 -3.01 2.01
CA GLU A 137 -6.68 -4.24 2.63
C GLU A 137 -8.10 -4.06 3.13
N THR A 138 -8.38 -2.91 3.77
CA THR A 138 -9.73 -2.57 4.24
C THR A 138 -10.73 -2.51 3.09
N LEU A 139 -10.35 -1.86 1.98
CA LEU A 139 -11.20 -1.79 0.79
C LEU A 139 -11.47 -3.18 0.20
N LEU A 140 -10.48 -4.06 0.12
CA LEU A 140 -10.63 -5.42 -0.40
C LEU A 140 -11.47 -6.29 0.53
N VAL A 141 -11.27 -6.19 1.85
CA VAL A 141 -12.06 -6.95 2.84
C VAL A 141 -13.51 -6.49 2.86
N GLU A 142 -13.77 -5.19 2.81
CA GLU A 142 -15.14 -4.65 2.77
C GLU A 142 -15.84 -5.04 1.45
N ALA A 143 -15.16 -4.97 0.33
CA ALA A 143 -15.69 -5.42 -0.95
C ALA A 143 -15.99 -6.92 -0.98
N ALA A 144 -15.12 -7.75 -0.39
CA ALA A 144 -15.37 -9.19 -0.26
C ALA A 144 -16.58 -9.50 0.63
N LYS A 145 -16.76 -8.76 1.72
CA LYS A 145 -17.91 -8.91 2.62
C LYS A 145 -19.23 -8.45 1.98
N SER A 146 -19.19 -7.35 1.23
CA SER A 146 -20.39 -6.80 0.56
C SER A 146 -20.81 -7.59 -0.68
N GLY A 147 -19.94 -8.49 -1.17
CA GLY A 147 -20.17 -9.21 -2.42
C GLY A 147 -20.14 -8.26 -3.63
N ASP A 148 -19.23 -7.30 -3.64
CA ASP A 148 -19.08 -6.34 -4.73
C ASP A 148 -18.85 -7.08 -6.04
N LYS A 149 -19.84 -6.98 -6.92
CA LYS A 149 -19.88 -7.68 -8.20
C LYS A 149 -18.88 -7.15 -9.23
N GLY A 150 -18.18 -6.08 -8.90
CA GLY A 150 -17.17 -5.47 -9.77
C GLY A 150 -15.79 -6.11 -9.66
N ILE A 151 -15.45 -6.74 -8.55
CA ILE A 151 -14.11 -7.27 -8.26
C ILE A 151 -14.09 -8.79 -8.43
N ASN A 152 -13.00 -9.32 -9.00
CA ASN A 152 -12.81 -10.76 -9.17
C ASN A 152 -12.15 -11.34 -7.90
N PHE A 153 -12.93 -11.94 -7.03
CA PHE A 153 -12.39 -12.62 -5.86
C PHE A 153 -12.08 -14.09 -6.15
N TYR A 154 -10.94 -14.55 -5.63
CA TYR A 154 -10.54 -15.95 -5.71
C TYR A 154 -11.41 -16.78 -4.75
N PRO A 155 -12.16 -17.77 -5.25
CA PRO A 155 -13.22 -18.43 -4.45
C PRO A 155 -12.68 -19.28 -3.30
N ASN A 156 -11.45 -19.77 -3.41
CA ASN A 156 -10.81 -20.64 -2.40
C ASN A 156 -9.70 -19.89 -1.65
N ALA A 157 -9.99 -18.67 -1.21
CA ALA A 157 -9.02 -17.87 -0.48
C ALA A 157 -8.64 -18.54 0.85
N LYS A 158 -7.35 -18.82 1.01
CA LYS A 158 -6.76 -19.41 2.23
C LYS A 158 -5.90 -18.40 2.96
N ASP A 159 -5.79 -18.58 4.27
CA ASP A 159 -4.79 -17.81 5.03
C ASP A 159 -3.41 -18.45 4.84
N LEU A 160 -2.59 -17.79 4.02
CA LEU A 160 -1.25 -18.26 3.66
C LEU A 160 -0.20 -18.00 4.74
N ARG A 161 -0.54 -17.30 5.82
CA ARG A 161 0.41 -17.05 6.92
C ARG A 161 0.84 -18.34 7.61
N THR A 162 -0.08 -19.31 7.72
CA THR A 162 0.16 -20.63 8.32
C THR A 162 0.53 -21.71 7.30
N ALA A 163 0.43 -21.42 6.00
CA ALA A 163 0.74 -22.36 4.94
C ALA A 163 2.25 -22.67 4.84
N THR A 164 2.58 -23.87 4.37
CA THR A 164 3.96 -24.26 4.06
C THR A 164 4.47 -23.55 2.82
N ASP A 165 5.78 -23.51 2.64
CA ASP A 165 6.41 -22.85 1.49
C ASP A 165 5.95 -23.46 0.15
N ALA A 166 5.78 -24.78 0.10
CA ALA A 166 5.28 -25.50 -1.08
C ALA A 166 3.81 -25.12 -1.40
N GLU A 167 2.95 -25.06 -0.39
CA GLU A 167 1.55 -24.67 -0.57
C GLU A 167 1.42 -23.22 -1.07
N VAL A 168 2.29 -22.31 -0.61
CA VAL A 168 2.29 -20.92 -1.08
C VAL A 168 2.66 -20.85 -2.56
N VAL A 169 3.64 -21.64 -3.03
CA VAL A 169 4.00 -21.73 -4.45
C VAL A 169 2.81 -22.19 -5.29
N GLU A 170 2.22 -23.33 -4.92
CA GLU A 170 1.08 -23.88 -5.64
C GLU A 170 -0.11 -22.94 -5.67
N TYR A 171 -0.36 -22.25 -4.56
CA TYR A 171 -1.47 -21.29 -4.46
C TYR A 171 -1.27 -20.07 -5.36
N ILE A 172 -0.06 -19.49 -5.38
CA ILE A 172 0.24 -18.33 -6.22
C ILE A 172 0.23 -18.70 -7.70
N ASP A 173 0.77 -19.88 -8.05
CA ASP A 173 0.74 -20.39 -9.41
C ASP A 173 -0.70 -20.62 -9.89
N ASP A 174 -1.53 -21.25 -9.07
CA ASP A 174 -2.94 -21.49 -9.37
C ASP A 174 -3.73 -20.17 -9.50
N PHE A 175 -3.51 -19.23 -8.58
CA PHE A 175 -4.08 -17.90 -8.64
C PHE A 175 -3.74 -17.19 -9.95
N ALA A 176 -2.46 -17.20 -10.35
CA ALA A 176 -1.99 -16.54 -11.56
C ALA A 176 -2.59 -17.16 -12.84
N HIS A 177 -2.62 -18.49 -12.92
CA HIS A 177 -3.15 -19.18 -14.09
C HIS A 177 -4.67 -19.10 -14.23
N LYS A 178 -5.39 -18.88 -13.14
CA LYS A 178 -6.86 -18.71 -13.16
C LYS A 178 -7.32 -17.28 -13.46
N ILE A 179 -6.40 -16.34 -13.62
CA ILE A 179 -6.76 -15.00 -14.11
C ILE A 179 -7.39 -15.12 -15.51
N LEU A 180 -8.46 -14.36 -15.73
CA LEU A 180 -9.24 -14.41 -16.97
C LEU A 180 -8.36 -14.25 -18.22
N ALA A 181 -8.60 -15.08 -19.25
CA ALA A 181 -7.81 -15.14 -20.47
C ALA A 181 -7.61 -13.78 -21.16
N LYS A 182 -8.63 -12.90 -21.10
CA LYS A 182 -8.57 -11.54 -21.67
C LYS A 182 -7.50 -10.64 -21.03
N TYR A 183 -7.02 -10.99 -19.82
CA TYR A 183 -6.02 -10.23 -19.09
C TYR A 183 -4.65 -10.92 -19.02
N GLN A 184 -4.52 -12.17 -19.43
CA GLN A 184 -3.25 -12.92 -19.36
C GLN A 184 -2.16 -12.32 -20.25
N SER A 185 -2.51 -11.62 -21.33
CA SER A 185 -1.55 -10.92 -22.18
C SER A 185 -1.05 -9.61 -21.58
N LEU A 186 -1.72 -9.07 -20.58
CA LEU A 186 -1.34 -7.81 -19.95
C LEU A 186 -0.19 -8.03 -18.95
N LYS A 187 0.72 -7.08 -18.90
CA LYS A 187 1.72 -7.00 -17.83
C LYS A 187 1.04 -6.49 -16.58
N MET A 188 0.80 -7.37 -15.63
CA MET A 188 0.24 -7.02 -14.32
C MET A 188 1.19 -7.44 -13.22
N ASN A 189 1.04 -6.82 -12.05
CA ASN A 189 1.80 -7.19 -10.87
C ASN A 189 0.89 -7.92 -9.90
N ILE A 190 1.39 -9.02 -9.35
CA ILE A 190 0.81 -9.71 -8.21
C ILE A 190 1.47 -9.14 -6.96
N PHE A 191 0.67 -8.48 -6.14
CA PHE A 191 1.13 -7.84 -4.92
C PHE A 191 0.90 -8.74 -3.72
N LEU A 192 1.92 -8.84 -2.87
CA LEU A 192 1.93 -9.69 -1.68
C LEU A 192 2.84 -9.11 -0.60
N SER A 193 2.75 -9.67 0.61
CA SER A 193 3.63 -9.32 1.72
C SER A 193 5.04 -9.90 1.53
N ALA A 194 6.02 -9.31 2.23
CA ALA A 194 7.41 -9.79 2.22
C ALA A 194 7.53 -11.25 2.70
N ASP A 195 6.76 -11.61 3.73
CA ASP A 195 6.75 -12.97 4.28
C ASP A 195 6.29 -14.02 3.26
N LEU A 196 5.20 -13.72 2.55
CA LEU A 196 4.68 -14.60 1.49
C LEU A 196 5.65 -14.68 0.31
N TYR A 197 6.31 -13.59 -0.03
CA TYR A 197 7.33 -13.59 -1.07
C TYR A 197 8.52 -14.49 -0.71
N VAL A 198 9.01 -14.41 0.54
CA VAL A 198 10.10 -15.28 1.02
C VAL A 198 9.67 -16.76 1.00
N LYS A 199 8.45 -17.07 1.48
CA LYS A 199 7.89 -18.43 1.40
C LYS A 199 7.80 -18.92 -0.04
N TYR A 200 7.31 -18.10 -0.95
CA TYR A 200 7.26 -18.44 -2.37
C TYR A 200 8.65 -18.76 -2.94
N LYS A 201 9.64 -17.91 -2.68
CA LYS A 201 11.02 -18.13 -3.17
C LYS A 201 11.67 -19.39 -2.59
N ARG A 202 11.43 -19.69 -1.31
CA ARG A 202 11.92 -20.92 -0.68
C ARG A 202 11.23 -22.15 -1.27
N GLY A 203 9.92 -22.19 -1.32
CA GLY A 203 9.17 -23.31 -1.88
C GLY A 203 9.47 -23.53 -3.37
N TYR A 204 9.65 -22.46 -4.14
CA TYR A 204 10.07 -22.55 -5.53
C TYR A 204 11.46 -23.20 -5.66
N LYS A 205 12.42 -22.76 -4.84
CA LYS A 205 13.75 -23.36 -4.79
C LYS A 205 13.72 -24.84 -4.42
N ASP A 206 12.91 -25.22 -3.43
CA ASP A 206 12.80 -26.61 -2.97
C ASP A 206 12.14 -27.51 -4.02
N LYS A 207 11.12 -27.01 -4.72
CA LYS A 207 10.38 -27.76 -5.74
C LYS A 207 11.17 -27.97 -7.03
N TRP A 208 11.93 -26.97 -7.48
CA TRP A 208 12.60 -26.99 -8.78
C TRP A 208 14.13 -27.13 -8.70
N GLY A 209 14.70 -27.16 -7.51
CA GLY A 209 16.10 -27.43 -7.23
C GLY A 209 17.07 -26.33 -7.68
N ALA A 210 17.86 -25.85 -6.76
CA ALA A 210 18.97 -24.93 -7.07
C ALA A 210 20.22 -25.67 -7.55
N GLY A 211 20.16 -27.00 -7.84
CA GLY A 211 21.31 -27.84 -7.92
C GLY A 211 21.48 -28.74 -9.14
N SER A 212 20.58 -28.71 -10.08
CA SER A 212 20.65 -29.62 -11.22
C SER A 212 21.37 -29.06 -12.44
N GLY A 213 22.38 -28.20 -12.29
CA GLY A 213 23.26 -27.82 -13.42
C GLY A 213 22.57 -27.18 -14.65
N THR A 214 21.27 -27.24 -14.69
CA THR A 214 20.45 -26.56 -15.67
C THR A 214 19.98 -25.27 -14.99
N GLU A 215 20.68 -24.18 -15.27
CA GLU A 215 20.23 -22.86 -14.86
C GLU A 215 18.81 -22.68 -15.38
N ASN A 216 17.82 -22.77 -14.48
CA ASN A 216 16.49 -22.36 -14.84
C ASN A 216 16.56 -20.85 -15.12
N PRO A 217 16.41 -20.41 -16.38
CA PRO A 217 16.61 -19.01 -16.74
C PRO A 217 15.64 -18.07 -16.03
N ASP A 218 14.58 -18.61 -15.44
CA ASP A 218 13.59 -17.86 -14.67
C ASP A 218 13.80 -17.93 -13.15
N PHE A 219 14.77 -18.76 -12.70
CA PHE A 219 15.16 -18.77 -11.29
C PHE A 219 15.74 -17.41 -10.89
N GLY A 220 15.14 -16.77 -9.91
CA GLY A 220 15.53 -15.43 -9.47
C GLY A 220 14.76 -14.29 -10.16
N LYS A 221 14.02 -14.54 -11.21
CA LYS A 221 13.08 -13.57 -11.74
C LYS A 221 11.84 -13.51 -10.84
N ASP A 222 11.34 -12.28 -10.64
CA ASP A 222 10.13 -12.03 -9.88
C ASP A 222 8.89 -12.19 -10.77
N ARG A 223 8.79 -13.36 -11.42
CA ARG A 223 7.72 -13.66 -12.38
C ARG A 223 7.20 -15.06 -12.13
N VAL A 224 5.89 -15.22 -12.21
CA VAL A 224 5.23 -16.52 -12.17
C VAL A 224 5.42 -17.22 -13.52
N ASP A 225 5.83 -18.48 -13.48
CA ASP A 225 6.13 -19.27 -14.68
C ASP A 225 4.95 -19.31 -15.65
N PHE A 226 5.27 -19.29 -16.94
CA PHE A 226 4.29 -19.33 -18.05
C PHE A 226 3.25 -18.21 -18.04
N THR A 227 3.47 -17.14 -17.27
CA THR A 227 2.58 -15.98 -17.22
C THR A 227 3.31 -14.69 -17.53
N ASN A 228 2.57 -13.59 -17.73
CA ASN A 228 3.11 -12.25 -17.85
C ASN A 228 3.09 -11.46 -16.53
N PHE A 229 2.83 -12.14 -15.41
CA PHE A 229 2.65 -11.52 -14.12
C PHE A 229 3.94 -11.54 -13.30
N SER A 230 4.28 -10.38 -12.71
CA SER A 230 5.45 -10.23 -11.84
C SER A 230 5.02 -10.13 -10.39
N LEU A 231 5.74 -10.83 -9.51
CA LEU A 231 5.55 -10.71 -8.06
C LEU A 231 6.18 -9.40 -7.57
N GLN A 232 5.44 -8.66 -6.77
CA GLN A 232 5.90 -7.40 -6.19
C GLN A 232 5.56 -7.35 -4.70
N VAL A 233 6.58 -7.11 -3.89
CA VAL A 233 6.40 -6.91 -2.46
C VAL A 233 5.92 -5.49 -2.20
N LEU A 234 4.89 -5.34 -1.39
CA LEU A 234 4.46 -4.07 -0.83
C LEU A 234 4.68 -4.07 0.67
N ASP A 235 5.42 -3.09 1.15
CA ASP A 235 5.72 -2.96 2.58
C ASP A 235 4.44 -2.70 3.39
N CYS A 236 3.46 -2.02 2.81
CA CYS A 236 2.16 -1.79 3.42
C CYS A 236 1.33 -3.07 3.66
N LEU A 237 1.66 -4.19 3.01
CA LEU A 237 1.00 -5.49 3.20
C LEU A 237 1.70 -6.38 4.25
N TYR A 238 2.57 -5.83 5.09
CA TYR A 238 3.27 -6.64 6.12
C TYR A 238 2.28 -7.46 6.97
N GLY A 239 2.62 -8.73 7.23
CA GLY A 239 1.77 -9.64 8.00
C GLY A 239 0.39 -9.93 7.40
N SER A 240 0.14 -9.54 6.14
CA SER A 240 -1.13 -9.74 5.45
C SER A 240 -1.14 -11.07 4.69
N PRO A 241 -2.26 -11.82 4.75
CA PRO A 241 -2.48 -12.97 3.88
C PRO A 241 -3.08 -12.60 2.52
N ILE A 242 -3.39 -11.32 2.30
CA ILE A 242 -4.04 -10.86 1.07
C ILE A 242 -3.05 -10.84 -0.08
N ILE A 243 -3.50 -11.36 -1.21
CA ILE A 243 -2.81 -11.27 -2.50
C ILE A 243 -3.75 -10.60 -3.48
N PHE A 244 -3.26 -9.63 -4.25
CA PHE A 244 -4.05 -9.06 -5.33
C PHE A 244 -3.21 -8.80 -6.57
N CYS A 245 -3.86 -8.85 -7.72
CA CYS A 245 -3.25 -8.60 -9.02
C CYS A 245 -4.02 -7.51 -9.75
N THR A 246 -3.30 -6.50 -10.22
CA THR A 246 -3.89 -5.40 -10.97
C THR A 246 -2.83 -4.69 -11.82
N PRO A 247 -3.21 -4.10 -12.98
CA PRO A 247 -2.28 -3.26 -13.73
C PRO A 247 -2.09 -1.91 -13.01
N LYS A 248 -0.92 -1.31 -13.19
CA LYS A 248 -0.57 -0.01 -12.59
C LYS A 248 -1.61 1.08 -12.91
N SER A 249 -2.16 1.07 -14.11
CA SER A 249 -3.17 2.06 -14.55
C SER A 249 -4.47 2.00 -13.75
N ASN A 250 -4.77 0.84 -13.16
CA ASN A 250 -5.96 0.61 -12.36
C ASN A 250 -5.76 0.93 -10.87
N PHE A 251 -4.53 0.91 -10.40
CA PHE A 251 -4.18 1.21 -9.02
C PHE A 251 -3.93 2.70 -8.85
N ILE A 252 -4.85 3.40 -8.21
CA ILE A 252 -4.92 4.86 -8.17
C ILE A 252 -4.53 5.39 -6.79
N MET A 253 -3.70 6.43 -6.81
CA MET A 253 -3.41 7.28 -5.66
C MET A 253 -3.96 8.67 -5.93
N LEU A 254 -4.80 9.17 -5.02
CA LEU A 254 -5.35 10.51 -5.12
C LEU A 254 -4.47 11.53 -4.42
N GLN A 255 -4.32 12.66 -5.08
CA GLN A 255 -3.61 13.84 -4.58
C GLN A 255 -4.51 15.05 -4.70
N ASN A 256 -4.27 16.09 -3.90
CA ASN A 256 -5.01 17.34 -4.07
C ASN A 256 -4.62 18.03 -5.39
N LEU A 257 -5.61 18.72 -5.97
CA LEU A 257 -5.42 19.50 -7.19
C LEU A 257 -4.49 20.70 -6.96
N ASN A 258 -4.52 21.32 -5.78
CA ASN A 258 -3.98 22.66 -5.53
C ASN A 258 -2.87 22.74 -4.48
N GLN A 259 -2.41 21.63 -3.88
CA GLN A 259 -1.42 21.69 -2.80
C GLN A 259 -0.13 20.92 -3.14
N PRO A 260 0.93 21.61 -3.57
CA PRO A 260 2.23 20.99 -3.77
C PRO A 260 3.07 20.87 -2.49
N GLN A 261 2.71 21.56 -1.40
CA GLN A 261 3.51 21.62 -0.16
C GLN A 261 2.78 20.93 0.99
N VAL A 262 3.48 19.99 1.64
CA VAL A 262 2.95 19.27 2.80
C VAL A 262 3.12 20.07 4.09
N ILE A 263 4.28 20.68 4.31
CA ILE A 263 4.50 21.56 5.46
C ILE A 263 4.19 22.97 5.02
N THR A 264 3.14 23.54 5.60
CA THR A 264 2.58 24.82 5.22
C THR A 264 3.12 25.99 6.04
N ASP A 265 3.45 25.75 7.31
CA ASP A 265 3.94 26.79 8.21
C ASP A 265 4.89 26.22 9.28
N ILE A 266 5.80 27.06 9.76
CA ILE A 266 6.73 26.74 10.84
C ILE A 266 6.74 27.94 11.78
N GLN A 267 6.35 27.75 13.03
CA GLN A 267 6.26 28.80 14.03
C GLN A 267 7.14 28.49 15.22
N LYS A 268 7.85 29.50 15.68
CA LYS A 268 8.59 29.44 16.94
C LYS A 268 7.69 29.97 18.05
N VAL A 269 7.42 29.14 19.05
CA VAL A 269 6.64 29.48 20.22
C VAL A 269 7.47 29.15 21.46
N ASP A 270 7.89 30.15 22.19
CA ASP A 270 8.82 30.01 23.33
C ASP A 270 10.12 29.28 22.91
N TYR A 271 10.39 28.11 23.50
CA TYR A 271 11.55 27.27 23.19
C TYR A 271 11.25 26.17 22.17
N GLU A 272 10.01 26.06 21.70
CA GLU A 272 9.58 25.05 20.75
C GLU A 272 9.48 25.61 19.32
N VAL A 273 9.72 24.74 18.37
CA VAL A 273 9.38 24.98 16.96
C VAL A 273 8.23 24.05 16.59
N ARG A 274 7.12 24.65 16.15
CA ARG A 274 5.91 23.96 15.75
C ARG A 274 5.81 23.91 14.23
N TYR A 275 5.61 22.72 13.71
CA TYR A 275 5.46 22.44 12.29
C TYR A 275 3.98 22.13 12.00
N TYR A 276 3.43 22.84 11.05
CA TYR A 276 2.06 22.65 10.59
C TYR A 276 2.10 22.13 9.16
N GLY A 277 1.44 21.03 8.93
CA GLY A 277 1.36 20.44 7.62
C GLY A 277 -0.03 19.94 7.30
N GLU A 278 -0.31 19.87 6.00
CA GLU A 278 -1.57 19.40 5.47
C GLU A 278 -1.34 18.70 4.13
N PHE A 279 -1.96 17.55 3.95
CA PHE A 279 -1.93 16.86 2.67
C PHE A 279 -3.22 16.07 2.45
N TRP A 280 -3.45 15.70 1.22
CA TRP A 280 -4.59 14.88 0.82
C TRP A 280 -4.07 13.57 0.25
N LEU A 281 -4.65 12.47 0.69
CA LEU A 281 -4.29 11.14 0.22
C LEU A 281 -5.52 10.27 0.19
N GLY A 282 -5.67 9.51 -0.89
CA GLY A 282 -6.66 8.47 -1.03
C GLY A 282 -6.11 7.37 -1.93
N VAL A 283 -6.49 6.14 -1.70
CA VAL A 283 -6.09 5.00 -2.53
C VAL A 283 -7.32 4.23 -2.98
N GLY A 284 -7.21 3.57 -4.12
CA GLY A 284 -8.30 2.75 -4.61
C GLY A 284 -8.04 2.17 -6.00
N PHE A 285 -9.07 1.52 -6.52
CA PHE A 285 -9.04 0.88 -7.83
C PHE A 285 -10.09 1.51 -8.74
N ALA A 286 -9.69 1.83 -9.98
CA ALA A 286 -10.62 2.46 -10.93
C ALA A 286 -11.66 1.48 -11.47
N PHE A 287 -11.24 0.25 -11.76
CA PHE A 287 -12.05 -0.77 -12.40
C PHE A 287 -11.91 -2.09 -11.66
N GLY A 288 -12.98 -2.56 -11.04
CA GLY A 288 -13.00 -3.85 -10.32
C GLY A 288 -12.71 -5.05 -11.21
N GLU A 289 -13.10 -5.01 -12.49
CA GLU A 289 -12.85 -6.10 -13.44
C GLU A 289 -11.36 -6.40 -13.69
N MET A 290 -10.50 -5.38 -13.55
CA MET A 290 -9.05 -5.52 -13.69
C MET A 290 -8.37 -5.80 -12.35
N LEU A 291 -9.15 -6.09 -11.31
CA LEU A 291 -8.67 -6.40 -9.98
C LEU A 291 -9.04 -7.83 -9.64
N PHE A 292 -8.01 -8.62 -9.37
CA PHE A 292 -8.12 -10.01 -8.93
C PHE A 292 -7.56 -10.07 -7.52
N ALA A 293 -8.33 -10.54 -6.57
CA ALA A 293 -7.93 -10.54 -5.16
C ALA A 293 -8.24 -11.86 -4.47
N SER A 294 -7.34 -12.29 -3.61
CA SER A 294 -7.54 -13.38 -2.67
C SER A 294 -7.60 -12.81 -1.27
N VAL A 295 -8.78 -12.86 -0.65
CA VAL A 295 -9.06 -12.32 0.67
C VAL A 295 -9.59 -13.45 1.54
N PRO A 296 -8.82 -13.95 2.52
CA PRO A 296 -9.27 -14.99 3.43
C PRO A 296 -10.45 -14.53 4.28
N THR A 297 -11.39 -15.46 4.52
CA THR A 297 -12.56 -15.18 5.36
C THR A 297 -12.12 -14.95 6.81
N GLY A 298 -12.66 -13.90 7.43
CA GLY A 298 -12.37 -13.59 8.84
C GLY A 298 -11.10 -12.79 9.09
N TYR A 299 -10.33 -12.44 8.06
CA TYR A 299 -9.18 -11.56 8.22
C TYR A 299 -9.59 -10.13 8.58
N ASP A 300 -8.94 -9.58 9.59
CA ASP A 300 -9.09 -8.17 10.01
C ASP A 300 -7.75 -7.42 9.84
N PRO A 301 -7.68 -6.46 8.92
CA PRO A 301 -6.47 -5.67 8.72
C PRO A 301 -6.03 -4.87 9.95
N GLN A 302 -7.00 -4.42 10.78
CA GLN A 302 -6.72 -3.59 11.94
C GLN A 302 -5.99 -4.35 13.05
N ALA A 303 -6.21 -5.65 13.17
CA ALA A 303 -5.54 -6.49 14.15
C ALA A 303 -4.04 -6.69 13.90
N ALA A 304 -3.56 -6.36 12.69
CA ALA A 304 -2.18 -6.57 12.26
C ALA A 304 -1.37 -5.26 12.13
N ILE A 305 -1.84 -4.16 12.73
CA ILE A 305 -1.12 -2.88 12.67
C ILE A 305 0.03 -2.87 13.67
N SER A 306 1.21 -2.52 13.19
CA SER A 306 2.37 -2.19 14.02
C SER A 306 3.04 -0.90 13.54
N ASP A 307 3.82 -0.27 14.40
CA ASP A 307 4.47 1.01 14.10
C ASP A 307 5.57 0.90 13.03
N ASP A 308 6.23 -0.24 12.97
CA ASP A 308 7.42 -0.47 12.14
C ASP A 308 7.30 -1.71 11.24
N GLY A 309 6.10 -2.33 11.16
CA GLY A 309 5.89 -3.58 10.43
C GLY A 309 6.54 -4.78 11.10
N SER A 310 7.02 -4.65 12.35
CA SER A 310 7.64 -5.76 13.08
C SER A 310 6.59 -6.82 13.43
N THR A 311 7.03 -8.06 13.36
CA THR A 311 6.33 -9.19 13.98
C THR A 311 6.87 -9.38 15.40
N ASP A 312 6.14 -10.10 16.27
CA ASP A 312 6.51 -10.33 17.68
C ASP A 312 7.84 -11.09 17.88
N PHE A 313 8.54 -11.38 16.78
CA PHE A 313 9.84 -12.08 16.84
C PHE A 313 10.94 -11.23 17.49
N TRP A 314 10.98 -9.92 17.15
CA TRP A 314 11.99 -9.01 17.69
C TRP A 314 11.48 -8.37 18.97
N LYS A 315 12.06 -8.74 20.09
CA LYS A 315 11.72 -8.16 21.40
C LYS A 315 12.32 -6.78 21.53
N LYS A 316 11.51 -5.79 21.87
CA LYS A 316 11.98 -4.45 22.24
C LYS A 316 12.42 -4.48 23.72
N THR A 317 13.52 -3.85 24.03
CA THR A 317 13.91 -3.59 25.42
C THR A 317 13.12 -2.38 25.93
N ASN A 318 12.57 -2.46 27.14
CA ASN A 318 12.00 -1.29 27.79
C ASN A 318 13.12 -0.27 28.15
N THR A 319 12.72 0.91 28.57
CA THR A 319 13.66 2.00 28.98
C THR A 319 14.59 1.61 30.14
N ALA A 320 14.31 0.53 30.85
CA ALA A 320 15.16 -0.01 31.91
C ALA A 320 16.13 -1.13 31.46
N GLY A 321 16.13 -1.45 30.15
CA GLY A 321 16.98 -2.51 29.59
C GLY A 321 16.45 -3.93 29.77
N GLU A 322 15.25 -4.11 30.31
CA GLU A 322 14.61 -5.41 30.41
C GLU A 322 13.99 -5.81 29.08
N VAL A 323 14.15 -7.07 28.70
CA VAL A 323 13.52 -7.65 27.51
C VAL A 323 12.07 -8.00 27.85
N GLU A 324 11.11 -7.35 27.19
CA GLU A 324 9.71 -7.75 27.31
C GLU A 324 9.54 -9.18 26.77
N ASN A 325 9.16 -10.10 27.64
CA ASN A 325 8.75 -11.42 27.20
C ASN A 325 7.36 -11.31 26.58
N PRO A 326 7.13 -11.85 25.36
CA PRO A 326 5.77 -12.00 24.87
C PRO A 326 5.00 -12.80 25.92
N THR A 327 3.89 -12.25 26.39
CA THR A 327 2.93 -12.98 27.24
C THR A 327 2.58 -14.27 26.52
N GLU A 328 2.98 -15.41 27.05
CA GLU A 328 2.43 -16.70 26.67
C GLU A 328 0.92 -16.56 26.85
N GLY A 329 0.23 -16.45 25.73
CA GLY A 329 -1.21 -16.33 25.69
C GLY A 329 -1.82 -17.59 26.29
N ALA A 330 -2.58 -17.41 27.33
CA ALA A 330 -3.44 -18.41 27.92
C ALA A 330 -4.53 -18.86 26.93
#